data_11e5035f8f9b0a7fb6be8646d3e490c6
#
_entry.id   11e5035f8f9b0a7fb6be8646d3e490c6
#
_cell.length_a   1.000
_cell.length_b   1.000
_cell.length_c   1.000
_cell.angle_alpha   90.00
_cell.angle_beta   90.00
_cell.angle_gamma   90.00
#
_symmetry.space_group_name_H-M   'P 1'
#
loop_
_entity.id
_entity.type
_entity.pdbx_description
1 polymer ?
#
loop_
_entity_poly.entity_id
_entity_poly.type
_entity_poly.pdbx_seq_one_letter_code
_entity_poly.pdbx_strand_id
1 'polypeptide(L)'
;MSEVTYAAAGVDTEAGDRAVELMKASVAATMTPAVVGGVGGFAGLVDVSELRDYRRPLLATSTDGVGTKVAIAQALDIHDTIGQDLVGMVVDDIVVVGARPLLMT
;
A
#
# COMPACT_ATOMS: atom_id res chain seq x y z
N MET A 1 22.78 -8.58 32.78
CA MET A 1 22.01 -7.57 32.03
C MET A 1 21.73 -8.14 30.66
N SER A 2 20.48 -8.30 30.28
CA SER A 2 20.13 -8.71 28.92
C SER A 2 20.54 -7.60 27.95
N GLU A 3 21.25 -7.97 26.90
CA GLU A 3 21.63 -7.05 25.84
C GLU A 3 20.36 -6.43 25.23
N VAL A 4 20.26 -5.11 25.20
CA VAL A 4 19.12 -4.43 24.60
C VAL A 4 19.35 -4.42 23.09
N THR A 5 18.53 -5.18 22.37
CA THR A 5 18.58 -5.24 20.89
C THR A 5 17.33 -4.59 20.31
N TYR A 6 17.40 -4.16 19.05
CA TYR A 6 16.22 -3.65 18.32
C TYR A 6 15.10 -4.69 18.26
N ALA A 7 15.43 -5.96 18.00
CA ALA A 7 14.46 -7.06 17.96
C ALA A 7 13.76 -7.25 19.32
N ALA A 8 14.51 -7.19 20.44
CA ALA A 8 13.93 -7.28 21.79
C ALA A 8 13.01 -6.09 22.12
N ALA A 9 13.21 -4.94 21.48
CA ALA A 9 12.35 -3.76 21.59
C ALA A 9 11.14 -3.79 20.61
N GLY A 10 10.95 -4.88 19.86
CA GLY A 10 9.86 -5.04 18.90
C GLY A 10 10.18 -4.49 17.50
N VAL A 11 11.44 -4.15 17.22
CA VAL A 11 11.88 -3.68 15.91
C VAL A 11 12.83 -4.72 15.31
N ASP A 12 12.26 -5.65 14.56
CA ASP A 12 13.02 -6.68 13.85
C ASP A 12 13.27 -6.23 12.41
N THR A 13 14.47 -5.71 12.16
CA THR A 13 14.86 -5.18 10.85
C THR A 13 15.04 -6.29 9.82
N GLU A 14 15.53 -7.47 10.22
CA GLU A 14 15.68 -8.62 9.30
C GLU A 14 14.33 -9.18 8.86
N ALA A 15 13.36 -9.23 9.76
CA ALA A 15 11.99 -9.63 9.43
C ALA A 15 11.34 -8.59 8.47
N GLY A 16 11.61 -7.30 8.67
CA GLY A 16 11.17 -6.23 7.79
C GLY A 16 11.73 -6.39 6.37
N ASP A 17 13.03 -6.58 6.24
CA ASP A 17 13.70 -6.80 4.96
C ASP A 17 13.19 -8.05 4.25
N ARG A 18 12.96 -9.12 4.98
CA ARG A 18 12.37 -10.35 4.44
C ARG A 18 10.94 -10.13 3.95
N ALA A 19 10.12 -9.38 4.67
CA ALA A 19 8.76 -9.06 4.25
C ALA A 19 8.76 -8.27 2.93
N VAL A 20 9.63 -7.27 2.81
CA VAL A 20 9.81 -6.50 1.57
C VAL A 20 10.22 -7.41 0.42
N GLU A 21 11.17 -8.30 0.64
CA GLU A 21 11.63 -9.25 -0.40
C GLU A 21 10.50 -10.16 -0.88
N LEU A 22 9.70 -10.70 0.04
CA LEU A 22 8.57 -11.59 -0.28
C LEU A 22 7.48 -10.90 -1.11
N MET A 23 7.24 -9.59 -0.91
CA MET A 23 6.19 -8.88 -1.63
C MET A 23 6.65 -8.24 -2.95
N LYS A 24 7.95 -8.14 -3.21
CA LYS A 24 8.49 -7.44 -4.41
C LYS A 24 7.85 -7.85 -5.71
N ALA A 25 7.70 -9.15 -5.95
CA ALA A 25 7.14 -9.66 -7.19
C ALA A 25 5.66 -9.27 -7.35
N SER A 26 4.88 -9.35 -6.26
CA SER A 26 3.47 -8.97 -6.26
C SER A 26 3.29 -7.46 -6.48
N VAL A 27 4.12 -6.65 -5.82
CA VAL A 27 4.11 -5.19 -6.03
C VAL A 27 4.52 -4.84 -7.46
N ALA A 28 5.56 -5.47 -7.99
CA ALA A 28 6.00 -5.23 -9.37
C ALA A 28 4.90 -5.55 -10.40
N ALA A 29 4.09 -6.57 -10.14
CA ALA A 29 2.97 -6.94 -11.02
C ALA A 29 1.85 -5.89 -11.08
N THR A 30 1.77 -4.98 -10.09
CA THR A 30 0.77 -3.89 -10.05
C THR A 30 1.27 -2.61 -10.70
N MET A 31 2.56 -2.49 -11.02
CA MET A 31 3.15 -1.27 -11.55
C MET A 31 2.66 -0.98 -12.96
N THR A 32 2.28 0.27 -13.20
CA THR A 32 1.94 0.80 -14.52
C THR A 32 3.11 1.60 -15.08
N PRO A 33 3.11 1.94 -16.39
CA PRO A 33 4.13 2.82 -16.99
C PRO A 33 4.25 4.21 -16.32
N ALA A 34 3.21 4.64 -15.59
CA ALA A 34 3.26 5.90 -14.84
C ALA A 34 4.11 5.81 -13.57
N VAL A 35 4.36 4.61 -13.05
CA VAL A 35 5.22 4.43 -11.87
C VAL A 35 6.67 4.56 -12.28
N VAL A 36 7.40 5.50 -11.68
CA VAL A 36 8.80 5.80 -11.99
C VAL A 36 9.68 5.31 -10.84
N GLY A 37 10.65 4.45 -11.18
CA GLY A 37 11.52 3.82 -10.20
C GLY A 37 11.02 2.43 -9.76
N GLY A 38 11.56 1.94 -8.64
CA GLY A 38 11.25 0.60 -8.12
C GLY A 38 11.02 0.59 -6.62
N VAL A 39 10.74 -0.59 -6.08
CA VAL A 39 10.61 -0.83 -4.63
C VAL A 39 11.97 -0.69 -3.97
N GLY A 40 12.04 0.02 -2.83
CA GLY A 40 13.24 0.14 -2.01
C GLY A 40 13.85 1.56 -1.94
N GLY A 41 13.22 2.55 -2.60
CA GLY A 41 13.56 3.95 -2.41
C GLY A 41 12.85 4.56 -1.18
N PHE A 42 13.26 5.78 -0.79
CA PHE A 42 12.61 6.51 0.30
C PHE A 42 11.25 7.09 -0.09
N ALA A 43 11.00 7.28 -1.39
CA ALA A 43 9.75 7.79 -1.91
C ALA A 43 9.40 7.09 -3.23
N GLY A 44 8.12 6.82 -3.42
CA GLY A 44 7.58 6.42 -4.72
C GLY A 44 7.37 7.65 -5.62
N LEU A 45 7.55 7.46 -6.91
CA LEU A 45 7.29 8.48 -7.91
C LEU A 45 6.23 7.99 -8.89
N VAL A 46 5.30 8.87 -9.23
CA VAL A 46 4.32 8.62 -10.28
C VAL A 46 4.29 9.78 -11.27
N ASP A 47 4.30 9.47 -12.54
CA ASP A 47 4.15 10.47 -13.60
C ASP A 47 2.69 10.92 -13.68
N VAL A 48 2.44 12.17 -13.39
CA VAL A 48 1.13 12.82 -13.44
C VAL A 48 1.01 13.78 -14.62
N SER A 49 1.81 13.60 -15.67
CA SER A 49 1.83 14.47 -16.86
C SER A 49 0.45 14.59 -17.52
N GLU A 50 -0.40 13.57 -17.42
CA GLU A 50 -1.79 13.60 -17.91
C GLU A 50 -2.62 14.74 -17.30
N LEU A 51 -2.26 15.21 -16.08
CA LEU A 51 -3.03 16.28 -15.42
C LEU A 51 -2.91 17.63 -16.14
N ARG A 52 -1.93 17.79 -17.03
CA ARG A 52 -1.77 19.02 -17.86
C ARG A 52 -2.97 19.29 -18.76
N ASP A 53 -3.71 18.24 -19.14
CA ASP A 53 -4.85 18.35 -20.04
C ASP A 53 -6.13 18.80 -19.32
N TYR A 54 -6.08 18.89 -18.00
CA TYR A 54 -7.19 19.34 -17.16
C TYR A 54 -7.10 20.85 -16.92
N ARG A 55 -8.21 21.55 -17.15
CA ARG A 55 -8.31 22.99 -16.83
C ARG A 55 -8.16 23.25 -15.31
N ARG A 56 -8.65 22.34 -14.49
CA ARG A 56 -8.58 22.37 -13.03
C ARG A 56 -8.37 20.95 -12.50
N PRO A 57 -7.14 20.47 -12.43
CA PRO A 57 -6.86 19.16 -11.88
C PRO A 57 -7.13 19.13 -10.38
N LEU A 58 -7.83 18.10 -9.93
CA LEU A 58 -8.07 17.82 -8.51
C LEU A 58 -7.51 16.44 -8.19
N LEU A 59 -6.91 16.31 -7.01
CA LEU A 59 -6.43 15.05 -6.47
C LEU A 59 -7.32 14.63 -5.31
N ALA A 60 -7.94 13.45 -5.40
CA ALA A 60 -8.65 12.83 -4.29
C ALA A 60 -7.74 11.81 -3.61
N THR A 61 -7.81 11.73 -2.29
CA THR A 61 -7.08 10.75 -1.49
C THR A 61 -8.02 10.08 -0.52
N SER A 62 -7.81 8.79 -0.26
CA SER A 62 -8.51 8.01 0.75
C SER A 62 -7.52 7.11 1.49
N THR A 63 -7.84 6.78 2.73
CA THR A 63 -7.09 5.85 3.57
C THR A 63 -8.06 5.04 4.40
N ASP A 64 -7.89 3.73 4.42
CA ASP A 64 -8.70 2.81 5.20
C ASP A 64 -7.85 1.70 5.84
N GLY A 65 -8.34 1.09 6.89
CA GLY A 65 -7.68 -0.01 7.62
C GLY A 65 -8.50 -1.31 7.65
N VAL A 66 -9.60 -1.41 6.90
CA VAL A 66 -10.55 -2.54 6.82
C VAL A 66 -11.37 -2.79 8.11
N GLY A 67 -10.85 -2.42 9.29
CA GLY A 67 -11.57 -2.55 10.56
C GLY A 67 -11.78 -4.01 11.02
N THR A 68 -13.03 -4.37 11.35
CA THR A 68 -13.37 -5.67 11.97
C THR A 68 -13.03 -6.90 11.14
N LYS A 69 -12.99 -6.82 9.82
CA LYS A 69 -12.58 -7.95 8.97
C LYS A 69 -11.13 -8.37 9.21
N VAL A 70 -10.25 -7.41 9.57
CA VAL A 70 -8.86 -7.73 9.97
C VAL A 70 -8.85 -8.60 11.22
N ALA A 71 -9.68 -8.30 12.21
CA ALA A 71 -9.79 -9.10 13.42
C ALA A 71 -10.28 -10.53 13.12
N ILE A 72 -11.20 -10.68 12.15
CA ILE A 72 -11.65 -12.02 11.70
C ILE A 72 -10.51 -12.76 11.00
N ALA A 73 -9.78 -12.10 10.11
CA ALA A 73 -8.63 -12.69 9.41
C ALA A 73 -7.57 -13.18 10.41
N GLN A 74 -7.29 -12.39 11.45
CA GLN A 74 -6.37 -12.74 12.53
C GLN A 74 -6.87 -13.93 13.34
N ALA A 75 -8.16 -13.96 13.70
CA ALA A 75 -8.75 -15.04 14.49
C ALA A 75 -8.76 -16.39 13.74
N LEU A 76 -8.90 -16.34 12.42
CA LEU A 76 -8.92 -17.53 11.56
C LEU A 76 -7.55 -17.89 10.99
N ASP A 77 -6.56 -17.02 11.16
CA ASP A 77 -5.23 -17.11 10.52
C ASP A 77 -5.32 -17.26 8.99
N ILE A 78 -6.24 -16.49 8.37
CA ILE A 78 -6.48 -16.45 6.92
C ILE A 78 -6.26 -15.02 6.44
N HIS A 79 -5.17 -14.79 5.69
CA HIS A 79 -4.71 -13.44 5.32
C HIS A 79 -4.66 -13.18 3.82
N ASP A 80 -4.91 -14.17 3.00
CA ASP A 80 -4.75 -14.14 1.54
C ASP A 80 -5.85 -13.34 0.79
N THR A 81 -6.96 -13.02 1.45
CA THR A 81 -8.08 -12.27 0.85
C THR A 81 -8.29 -10.87 1.42
N ILE A 82 -7.76 -10.58 2.61
CA ILE A 82 -8.05 -9.32 3.31
C ILE A 82 -7.55 -8.07 2.55
N GLY A 83 -6.51 -8.22 1.73
CA GLY A 83 -6.02 -7.15 0.87
C GLY A 83 -7.03 -6.72 -0.19
N GLN A 84 -7.92 -7.61 -0.64
CA GLN A 84 -9.00 -7.27 -1.57
C GLN A 84 -10.03 -6.35 -0.91
N ASP A 85 -10.36 -6.61 0.36
CA ASP A 85 -11.23 -5.74 1.15
C ASP A 85 -10.62 -4.34 1.31
N LEU A 86 -9.31 -4.26 1.60
CA LEU A 86 -8.60 -2.99 1.73
C LEU A 86 -8.66 -2.17 0.44
N VAL A 87 -8.33 -2.79 -0.69
CA VAL A 87 -8.40 -2.12 -2.00
C VAL A 87 -9.82 -1.68 -2.32
N GLY A 88 -10.81 -2.55 -2.08
CA GLY A 88 -12.23 -2.24 -2.31
C GLY A 88 -12.66 -1.00 -1.54
N MET A 89 -12.41 -0.94 -0.24
CA MET A 89 -12.82 0.17 0.62
C MET A 89 -12.17 1.49 0.23
N VAL A 90 -10.86 1.49 -0.06
CA VAL A 90 -10.16 2.70 -0.49
C VAL A 90 -10.62 3.18 -1.87
N VAL A 91 -10.86 2.25 -2.80
CA VAL A 91 -11.32 2.57 -4.16
C VAL A 91 -12.75 3.08 -4.15
N ASP A 92 -13.63 2.52 -3.32
CA ASP A 92 -15.02 2.99 -3.21
C ASP A 92 -15.09 4.48 -2.85
N ASP A 93 -14.29 4.93 -1.89
CA ASP A 93 -14.20 6.35 -1.52
C ASP A 93 -13.76 7.25 -2.69
N ILE A 94 -12.85 6.75 -3.51
CA ILE A 94 -12.33 7.47 -4.67
C ILE A 94 -13.38 7.56 -5.79
N VAL A 95 -14.09 6.48 -6.08
CA VAL A 95 -15.04 6.46 -7.20
C VAL A 95 -16.33 7.22 -6.89
N VAL A 96 -16.77 7.31 -5.63
CA VAL A 96 -17.98 8.06 -5.26
C VAL A 96 -17.83 9.56 -5.50
N VAL A 97 -16.63 10.09 -5.55
CA VAL A 97 -16.35 11.49 -5.94
C VAL A 97 -16.01 11.62 -7.42
N GLY A 98 -16.16 10.56 -8.21
CA GLY A 98 -15.90 10.54 -9.65
C GLY A 98 -14.42 10.55 -10.02
N ALA A 99 -13.54 10.21 -9.09
CA ALA A 99 -12.11 10.15 -9.35
C ALA A 99 -11.68 8.76 -9.88
N ARG A 100 -10.63 8.76 -10.70
CA ARG A 100 -9.98 7.53 -11.18
C ARG A 100 -8.82 7.17 -10.26
N PRO A 101 -8.75 5.93 -9.75
CA PRO A 101 -7.59 5.47 -9.00
C PRO A 101 -6.29 5.59 -9.83
N LEU A 102 -5.24 6.15 -9.24
CA LEU A 102 -3.93 6.33 -9.88
C LEU A 102 -2.88 5.44 -9.27
N LEU A 103 -2.80 5.42 -7.96
CA LEU A 103 -1.82 4.65 -7.20
C LEU A 103 -2.36 4.32 -5.81
N MET A 104 -1.77 3.32 -5.20
CA MET A 104 -1.97 2.97 -3.80
C MET A 104 -0.60 2.91 -3.12
N THR A 105 -0.49 3.45 -1.90
CA THR A 105 0.73 3.47 -1.08
C THR A 105 0.57 2.68 0.19
#